data_30287de2263cac70936eff0d12782e20
#
_entry.id   30287de2263cac70936eff0d12782e20
#
_cell.length_a   1.000
_cell.length_b   1.000
_cell.length_c   1.000
_cell.angle_alpha   90.00
_cell.angle_beta   90.00
_cell.angle_gamma   90.00
#
_symmetry.space_group_name_H-M   'P 1'
#
loop_
_entity.id
_entity.type
_entity.pdbx_description
1 polymer ?
#
loop_
_entity_poly.entity_id
_entity_poly.type
_entity_poly.pdbx_seq_one_letter_code
_entity_poly.pdbx_strand_id
1 'polypeptide(L)'
;FTELSGVYVTMWKARKVREIIGLTPTPPPSADKRQQISRTAPDAMTQTLEAKGGRIRTLADLLDAAGVDLTQWKVETWKANAYEQAQKGEDGPRLITLHQVKATLRRHFSATLRPARAPVTLPPPEDVERPPAPFAVFIPDTQVGHRFRNRWSYLDPMHDRAAMDCVVRALKRMDPKPQVVCLLGDMADLASLSRYPSDISLRGTTQATIDELHWWLAQIRLAVGGATRIVYMSGNHEKRLEVSMIPSDLEGLVAAKEEDPLLTLRRLLRLDELRIEYVGPYGADWWLWDGKVQVTHGNTVRSGGGATAASVVKGLTS
;
A
#
# COMPACT_ATOMS: atom_id res chain seq x y z
N PHE A 1 3.98 5.57 -36.37
CA PHE A 1 4.73 5.82 -35.13
C PHE A 1 5.34 4.51 -34.70
N THR A 2 6.61 4.38 -34.96
CA THR A 2 7.46 3.24 -34.64
C THR A 2 7.66 3.17 -33.12
N GLU A 3 7.55 1.96 -32.58
CA GLU A 3 7.94 1.65 -31.22
C GLU A 3 9.38 2.10 -30.95
N LEU A 4 9.53 3.09 -30.10
CA LEU A 4 10.79 3.41 -29.45
C LEU A 4 10.61 3.19 -27.96
N SER A 5 11.17 2.07 -27.51
CA SER A 5 11.59 1.79 -26.12
C SER A 5 10.78 2.48 -25.03
N GLY A 6 9.72 1.87 -24.56
CA GLY A 6 9.23 1.89 -23.17
C GLY A 6 9.06 3.22 -22.41
N VAL A 7 9.12 4.37 -23.04
CA VAL A 7 8.96 5.68 -22.40
C VAL A 7 7.55 6.22 -22.68
N TYR A 8 6.65 6.05 -21.77
CA TYR A 8 5.37 6.76 -21.77
C TYR A 8 5.62 8.25 -21.52
N VAL A 9 5.60 9.06 -22.60
CA VAL A 9 5.57 10.52 -22.46
C VAL A 9 4.15 10.92 -22.05
N THR A 10 3.98 11.36 -20.82
CA THR A 10 2.69 11.88 -20.35
C THR A 10 2.28 13.11 -21.16
N MET A 11 0.98 13.32 -21.41
CA MET A 11 0.44 14.49 -22.14
C MET A 11 0.93 15.83 -21.58
N TRP A 12 1.23 15.91 -20.30
CA TRP A 12 1.87 17.06 -19.65
C TRP A 12 3.27 17.34 -20.21
N LYS A 13 4.09 16.31 -20.44
CA LYS A 13 5.41 16.46 -21.07
C LYS A 13 5.31 16.90 -22.53
N ALA A 14 4.32 16.38 -23.27
CA ALA A 14 4.05 16.79 -24.66
C ALA A 14 3.63 18.26 -24.74
N ARG A 15 2.84 18.75 -23.79
CA ARG A 15 2.45 20.16 -23.68
C ARG A 15 3.66 21.07 -23.39
N LYS A 16 4.51 20.67 -22.46
CA LYS A 16 5.72 21.40 -22.10
C LYS A 16 6.78 21.39 -23.21
N VAL A 17 6.88 20.33 -23.99
CA VAL A 17 7.74 20.28 -25.17
C VAL A 17 7.26 21.22 -26.26
N ARG A 18 5.94 21.31 -26.53
CA ARG A 18 5.36 22.28 -27.48
C ARG A 18 5.62 23.73 -27.05
N GLU A 19 5.57 24.02 -25.77
CA GLU A 19 5.87 25.34 -25.20
C GLU A 19 7.36 25.70 -25.38
N ILE A 20 8.25 24.75 -25.22
CA ILE A 20 9.71 24.91 -25.37
C ILE A 20 10.11 25.13 -26.85
N ILE A 21 9.41 24.52 -27.79
CA ILE A 21 9.69 24.64 -29.23
C ILE A 21 8.93 25.79 -29.90
N GLY A 22 8.27 26.66 -29.12
CA GLY A 22 7.64 27.89 -29.61
C GLY A 22 6.38 27.67 -30.46
N LEU A 23 5.74 26.50 -30.38
CA LEU A 23 4.43 26.27 -31.00
C LEU A 23 3.37 26.87 -30.08
N THR A 24 2.90 28.07 -30.40
CA THR A 24 1.80 28.75 -29.72
C THR A 24 0.59 27.82 -29.58
N PRO A 25 0.04 27.64 -28.38
CA PRO A 25 -1.19 26.90 -28.22
C PRO A 25 -2.31 27.60 -29.00
N THR A 26 -2.98 26.90 -29.89
CA THR A 26 -4.22 27.40 -30.46
C THR A 26 -5.18 27.64 -29.28
N PRO A 27 -5.77 28.84 -29.14
CA PRO A 27 -6.70 29.10 -28.05
C PRO A 27 -7.85 28.09 -28.12
N PRO A 28 -8.37 27.64 -26.98
CA PRO A 28 -9.48 26.71 -26.98
C PRO A 28 -10.66 27.36 -27.71
N PRO A 29 -11.26 26.67 -28.67
CA PRO A 29 -12.38 27.24 -29.43
C PRO A 29 -13.53 27.55 -28.47
N SER A 30 -14.16 28.72 -28.66
CA SER A 30 -15.33 29.16 -27.88
C SER A 30 -16.36 28.04 -27.72
N ALA A 31 -16.89 27.90 -26.51
CA ALA A 31 -17.86 26.88 -26.17
C ALA A 31 -19.10 26.95 -27.09
N ASP A 32 -19.15 26.09 -28.08
CA ASP A 32 -20.33 25.91 -28.90
C ASP A 32 -21.30 25.03 -28.12
N LYS A 33 -22.48 25.55 -27.82
CA LYS A 33 -23.56 24.91 -27.04
C LYS A 33 -24.10 23.60 -27.62
N ARG A 34 -23.58 23.13 -28.76
CA ARG A 34 -24.10 21.98 -29.50
C ARG A 34 -23.34 20.67 -29.28
N GLN A 35 -22.28 20.66 -28.49
CA GLN A 35 -21.51 19.44 -28.25
C GLN A 35 -21.61 19.04 -26.78
N GLN A 36 -22.46 18.07 -26.48
CA GLN A 36 -22.62 17.50 -25.15
C GLN A 36 -21.88 16.16 -25.08
N ILE A 37 -21.06 16.01 -24.06
CA ILE A 37 -20.51 14.70 -23.69
C ILE A 37 -21.41 14.12 -22.62
N SER A 38 -22.08 13.01 -22.93
CA SER A 38 -22.82 12.25 -21.94
C SER A 38 -21.88 11.29 -21.21
N ARG A 39 -22.05 11.21 -19.89
CA ARG A 39 -21.33 10.26 -19.02
C ARG A 39 -22.34 9.37 -18.33
N THR A 40 -22.16 8.07 -18.46
CA THR A 40 -22.93 7.06 -17.75
C THR A 40 -21.98 6.15 -17.00
N ALA A 41 -22.16 6.02 -15.71
CA ALA A 41 -21.38 5.13 -14.86
C ALA A 41 -22.34 4.09 -14.25
N PRO A 42 -22.52 2.93 -14.87
CA PRO A 42 -23.41 1.89 -14.37
C PRO A 42 -22.91 1.31 -13.03
N ASP A 43 -21.61 1.37 -12.81
CA ASP A 43 -20.96 0.97 -11.56
C ASP A 43 -19.71 1.82 -11.31
N ALA A 44 -19.06 1.56 -10.18
CA ALA A 44 -17.83 2.27 -9.79
C ALA A 44 -16.60 1.91 -10.64
N MET A 45 -16.71 0.88 -11.47
CA MET A 45 -15.62 0.28 -12.22
C MET A 45 -15.69 0.58 -13.71
N THR A 46 -16.88 0.95 -14.20
CA THR A 46 -17.16 1.13 -15.61
C THR A 46 -17.75 2.51 -15.85
N GLN A 47 -17.27 3.19 -16.85
CA GLN A 47 -17.78 4.47 -17.31
C GLN A 47 -17.93 4.45 -18.82
N THR A 48 -19.09 4.90 -19.31
CA THR A 48 -19.31 5.11 -20.73
C THR A 48 -19.33 6.60 -21.04
N LEU A 49 -18.57 7.00 -22.04
CA LEU A 49 -18.54 8.35 -22.60
C LEU A 49 -19.11 8.33 -23.99
N GLU A 50 -19.93 9.28 -24.30
CA GLU A 50 -20.47 9.45 -25.68
C GLU A 50 -20.53 10.93 -26.02
N ALA A 51 -20.01 11.26 -27.19
CA ALA A 51 -20.13 12.59 -27.78
C ALA A 51 -20.79 12.51 -29.17
N LYS A 52 -21.68 13.45 -29.46
CA LYS A 52 -22.33 13.63 -30.78
C LYS A 52 -22.11 15.06 -31.21
N GLY A 53 -21.63 15.26 -32.45
CA GLY A 53 -21.39 16.60 -32.99
C GLY A 53 -20.27 16.64 -34.03
N GLY A 54 -19.84 17.84 -34.39
CA GLY A 54 -18.84 18.04 -35.44
C GLY A 54 -17.39 18.10 -34.99
N ARG A 55 -17.11 18.30 -33.70
CA ARG A 55 -15.75 18.59 -33.19
C ARG A 55 -15.02 17.38 -32.66
N ILE A 56 -15.67 16.50 -31.90
CA ILE A 56 -15.07 15.28 -31.37
C ILE A 56 -15.22 14.19 -32.44
N ARG A 57 -14.11 13.85 -33.09
CA ARG A 57 -14.08 12.93 -34.23
C ARG A 57 -13.35 11.62 -33.90
N THR A 58 -12.44 11.68 -32.95
CA THR A 58 -11.57 10.56 -32.55
C THR A 58 -11.78 10.20 -31.09
N LEU A 59 -11.28 9.01 -30.73
CA LEU A 59 -11.20 8.60 -29.33
C LEU A 59 -10.36 9.56 -28.50
N ALA A 60 -9.25 10.05 -29.06
CA ALA A 60 -8.36 10.99 -28.37
C ALA A 60 -9.08 12.30 -28.04
N ASP A 61 -9.83 12.84 -28.99
CA ASP A 61 -10.63 14.06 -28.78
C ASP A 61 -11.67 13.85 -27.67
N LEU A 62 -12.33 12.68 -27.64
CA LEU A 62 -13.32 12.34 -26.62
C LEU A 62 -12.71 12.25 -25.23
N LEU A 63 -11.57 11.59 -25.09
CA LEU A 63 -10.88 11.40 -23.82
C LEU A 63 -10.34 12.73 -23.27
N ASP A 64 -9.78 13.57 -24.16
CA ASP A 64 -9.25 14.89 -23.80
C ASP A 64 -10.39 15.83 -23.37
N ALA A 65 -11.42 15.94 -24.18
CA ALA A 65 -12.59 16.77 -23.89
C ALA A 65 -13.37 16.33 -22.63
N ALA A 66 -13.33 15.04 -22.33
CA ALA A 66 -13.90 14.47 -21.12
C ALA A 66 -12.98 14.56 -19.89
N GLY A 67 -11.72 15.00 -20.05
CA GLY A 67 -10.75 15.08 -18.97
C GLY A 67 -10.46 13.71 -18.33
N VAL A 68 -10.36 12.65 -19.16
CA VAL A 68 -10.12 11.30 -18.69
C VAL A 68 -8.66 11.13 -18.28
N ASP A 69 -8.44 10.74 -17.05
CA ASP A 69 -7.12 10.35 -16.56
C ASP A 69 -6.81 8.88 -16.95
N LEU A 70 -6.01 8.70 -17.99
CA LEU A 70 -5.61 7.39 -18.51
C LEU A 70 -4.70 6.60 -17.53
N THR A 71 -4.22 7.20 -16.46
CA THR A 71 -3.54 6.47 -15.38
C THR A 71 -4.53 5.71 -14.50
N GLN A 72 -5.79 6.13 -14.51
CA GLN A 72 -6.89 5.54 -13.73
C GLN A 72 -7.88 4.75 -14.59
N TRP A 73 -7.96 5.05 -15.87
CA TRP A 73 -8.95 4.47 -16.78
C TRP A 73 -8.31 3.85 -18.01
N LYS A 74 -8.68 2.64 -18.33
CA LYS A 74 -8.32 1.94 -19.58
C LYS A 74 -9.53 1.92 -20.50
N VAL A 75 -9.31 2.23 -21.78
CA VAL A 75 -10.35 2.06 -22.81
C VAL A 75 -10.55 0.56 -23.05
N GLU A 76 -11.75 0.06 -22.78
CA GLU A 76 -12.13 -1.33 -23.02
C GLU A 76 -12.67 -1.54 -24.42
N THR A 77 -13.59 -0.67 -24.82
CA THR A 77 -14.15 -0.66 -26.18
C THR A 77 -14.40 0.77 -26.63
N TRP A 78 -14.34 1.00 -27.92
CA TRP A 78 -14.74 2.29 -28.49
C TRP A 78 -15.27 2.14 -29.93
N LYS A 79 -16.09 3.10 -30.37
CA LYS A 79 -16.60 3.21 -31.73
C LYS A 79 -16.62 4.67 -32.13
N ALA A 80 -16.27 4.94 -33.38
CA ALA A 80 -16.47 6.24 -34.00
C ALA A 80 -17.24 6.05 -35.31
N ASN A 81 -18.33 6.78 -35.47
CA ASN A 81 -19.17 6.77 -36.65
C ASN A 81 -19.27 8.19 -37.19
N ALA A 82 -19.29 8.33 -38.49
CA ALA A 82 -19.64 9.56 -39.17
C ALA A 82 -20.94 9.35 -39.93
N TYR A 83 -21.82 10.31 -39.87
CA TYR A 83 -23.08 10.30 -40.62
C TYR A 83 -23.43 11.71 -41.10
N GLU A 84 -24.16 11.78 -42.19
CA GLU A 84 -24.61 13.05 -42.76
C GLU A 84 -26.02 13.38 -42.30
N GLN A 85 -26.23 14.61 -41.92
CA GLN A 85 -27.54 15.13 -41.53
C GLN A 85 -27.85 16.41 -42.32
N ALA A 86 -29.05 16.48 -42.88
CA ALA A 86 -29.56 17.72 -43.49
C ALA A 86 -29.89 18.73 -42.39
N GLN A 87 -29.30 19.90 -42.47
CA GLN A 87 -29.61 21.03 -41.58
C GLN A 87 -30.19 22.17 -42.41
N LYS A 88 -31.26 22.78 -41.92
CA LYS A 88 -31.89 23.95 -42.56
C LYS A 88 -30.98 25.16 -42.41
N GLY A 89 -30.46 25.67 -43.50
CA GLY A 89 -29.68 26.90 -43.56
C GLY A 89 -30.52 28.04 -44.15
N GLU A 90 -29.99 29.26 -44.10
CA GLU A 90 -30.65 30.45 -44.69
C GLU A 90 -30.82 30.34 -46.21
N ASP A 91 -29.89 29.66 -46.90
CA ASP A 91 -29.87 29.44 -48.34
C ASP A 91 -30.43 28.06 -48.79
N GLY A 92 -31.13 27.34 -47.90
CA GLY A 92 -31.67 26.01 -48.19
C GLY A 92 -31.01 24.90 -47.33
N PRO A 93 -31.41 23.64 -47.55
CA PRO A 93 -30.88 22.53 -46.80
C PRO A 93 -29.39 22.28 -47.09
N ARG A 94 -28.54 22.25 -46.05
CA ARG A 94 -27.14 21.89 -46.16
C ARG A 94 -26.91 20.53 -45.51
N LEU A 95 -26.12 19.67 -46.16
CA LEU A 95 -25.63 18.45 -45.58
C LEU A 95 -24.42 18.76 -44.68
N ILE A 96 -24.51 18.38 -43.43
CA ILE A 96 -23.40 18.48 -42.48
C ILE A 96 -22.99 17.07 -42.00
N THR A 97 -21.68 16.83 -41.94
CA THR A 97 -21.17 15.60 -41.39
C THR A 97 -21.10 15.72 -39.88
N LEU A 98 -21.75 14.82 -39.18
CA LEU A 98 -21.71 14.68 -37.73
C LEU A 98 -20.94 13.43 -37.38
N HIS A 99 -20.27 13.51 -36.27
CA HIS A 99 -19.51 12.39 -35.69
C HIS A 99 -20.15 11.95 -34.38
N GLN A 100 -20.18 10.65 -34.17
CA GLN A 100 -20.54 10.06 -32.90
C GLN A 100 -19.35 9.23 -32.42
N VAL A 101 -18.77 9.57 -31.28
CA VAL A 101 -17.71 8.81 -30.67
C VAL A 101 -18.18 8.32 -29.31
N LYS A 102 -18.08 7.01 -29.09
CA LYS A 102 -18.47 6.36 -27.86
C LYS A 102 -17.32 5.49 -27.36
N ALA A 103 -17.02 5.58 -26.07
CA ALA A 103 -15.98 4.77 -25.42
C ALA A 103 -16.52 4.21 -24.12
N THR A 104 -16.26 2.93 -23.89
CA THR A 104 -16.42 2.29 -22.57
C THR A 104 -15.06 2.21 -21.92
N LEU A 105 -14.97 2.80 -20.76
CA LEU A 105 -13.77 2.86 -19.94
C LEU A 105 -13.94 1.93 -18.76
N ARG A 106 -12.94 1.13 -18.49
CA ARG A 106 -12.85 0.33 -17.28
C ARG A 106 -11.78 0.92 -16.40
N ARG A 107 -12.09 1.01 -15.11
CA ARG A 107 -11.12 1.52 -14.15
C ARG A 107 -9.91 0.60 -14.16
N HIS A 108 -8.77 1.16 -14.49
CA HIS A 108 -7.51 0.43 -14.51
C HIS A 108 -6.96 0.45 -13.10
N PHE A 109 -6.92 -0.74 -12.49
CA PHE A 109 -6.08 -0.95 -11.34
C PHE A 109 -4.62 -1.09 -11.81
N SER A 110 -4.04 -0.03 -12.29
CA SER A 110 -2.66 0.17 -12.01
C SER A 110 -2.61 0.59 -10.54
N ALA A 111 -2.88 -0.35 -9.67
CA ALA A 111 -2.13 -0.33 -8.44
C ALA A 111 -0.68 -0.29 -8.90
N THR A 112 -0.13 0.87 -9.10
CA THR A 112 1.23 1.10 -8.74
C THR A 112 1.20 0.85 -7.25
N LEU A 113 1.13 -0.43 -6.88
CA LEU A 113 1.82 -0.91 -5.72
C LEU A 113 3.21 -0.34 -5.95
N ARG A 114 3.44 0.89 -5.52
CA ARG A 114 4.81 1.27 -5.24
C ARG A 114 5.20 0.16 -4.31
N PRO A 115 6.10 -0.74 -4.74
CA PRO A 115 6.53 -1.80 -3.86
C PRO A 115 6.89 -1.08 -2.59
N ALA A 116 6.21 -1.43 -1.52
CA ALA A 116 6.58 -0.92 -0.24
C ALA A 116 8.08 -1.13 -0.24
N ARG A 117 8.81 -0.09 -0.38
CA ARG A 117 10.25 0.05 -0.38
C ARG A 117 11.00 -1.26 -0.66
N ALA A 118 11.84 -1.28 -1.66
CA ALA A 118 12.56 -2.47 -2.15
C ALA A 118 13.15 -3.31 -1.00
N PRO A 119 13.21 -4.64 -1.14
CA PRO A 119 13.87 -5.50 -0.17
C PRO A 119 15.26 -4.98 0.18
N VAL A 120 15.56 -4.85 1.45
CA VAL A 120 16.87 -4.37 1.92
C VAL A 120 17.77 -5.58 2.10
N THR A 121 18.88 -5.62 1.40
CA THR A 121 19.97 -6.56 1.69
C THR A 121 20.82 -5.95 2.81
N LEU A 122 20.94 -6.67 3.92
CA LEU A 122 21.80 -6.23 5.01
C LEU A 122 23.26 -6.41 4.62
N PRO A 123 24.14 -5.48 5.04
CA PRO A 123 25.57 -5.70 4.95
C PRO A 123 25.99 -6.87 5.85
N PRO A 124 27.18 -7.48 5.64
CA PRO A 124 27.75 -8.42 6.59
C PRO A 124 27.79 -7.82 7.98
N PRO A 125 27.78 -8.64 9.04
CA PRO A 125 27.99 -8.14 10.40
C PRO A 125 29.32 -7.40 10.46
N GLU A 126 29.28 -6.15 10.92
CA GLU A 126 30.52 -5.44 11.23
C GLU A 126 31.10 -5.98 12.52
N ASP A 127 32.43 -6.06 12.60
CA ASP A 127 33.11 -6.33 13.86
C ASP A 127 32.82 -5.18 14.82
N VAL A 128 32.24 -5.51 15.97
CA VAL A 128 31.73 -4.50 16.89
C VAL A 128 32.86 -4.04 17.79
N GLU A 129 33.34 -2.84 17.57
CA GLU A 129 34.39 -2.24 18.43
C GLU A 129 33.93 -1.99 19.86
N ARG A 130 32.62 -1.83 20.08
CA ARG A 130 32.04 -1.57 21.40
C ARG A 130 30.89 -2.50 21.73
N PRO A 131 30.92 -3.16 22.92
CA PRO A 131 29.77 -3.94 23.33
C PRO A 131 28.54 -3.05 23.56
N PRO A 132 27.34 -3.54 23.29
CA PRO A 132 26.11 -2.81 23.57
C PRO A 132 25.93 -2.58 25.07
N ALA A 133 25.32 -1.46 25.45
CA ALA A 133 25.02 -1.16 26.84
C ALA A 133 23.85 -2.00 27.38
N PRO A 134 23.85 -2.31 28.70
CA PRO A 134 22.86 -3.19 29.33
C PRO A 134 21.49 -2.48 29.52
N PHE A 135 20.90 -2.00 28.45
CA PHE A 135 19.51 -1.49 28.42
C PHE A 135 18.76 -2.05 27.23
N ALA A 136 17.44 -2.06 27.32
CA ALA A 136 16.54 -2.50 26.27
C ALA A 136 15.66 -1.35 25.78
N VAL A 137 15.32 -1.37 24.48
CA VAL A 137 14.33 -0.48 23.88
C VAL A 137 13.12 -1.29 23.48
N PHE A 138 11.92 -0.86 23.87
CA PHE A 138 10.67 -1.49 23.53
C PHE A 138 9.93 -0.63 22.51
N ILE A 139 9.46 -1.24 21.43
CA ILE A 139 8.71 -0.60 20.35
C ILE A 139 7.39 -1.36 20.21
N PRO A 140 6.29 -0.88 20.81
CA PRO A 140 4.97 -1.49 20.71
C PRO A 140 4.16 -0.86 19.60
N ASP A 141 3.13 -1.56 19.11
CA ASP A 141 1.93 -1.05 18.45
C ASP A 141 2.22 -0.08 17.28
N THR A 142 3.18 -0.39 16.44
CA THR A 142 3.46 0.45 15.27
C THR A 142 2.35 0.40 14.23
N GLN A 143 1.57 -0.66 14.23
CA GLN A 143 0.38 -0.89 13.42
C GLN A 143 0.58 -0.46 11.95
N VAL A 144 1.71 -0.88 11.37
CA VAL A 144 1.98 -0.64 9.96
C VAL A 144 0.83 -1.20 9.14
N GLY A 145 0.15 -0.36 8.41
CA GLY A 145 -1.06 -0.72 7.69
C GLY A 145 -1.35 0.24 6.55
N HIS A 146 -2.22 -0.21 5.65
CA HIS A 146 -2.60 0.52 4.44
C HIS A 146 -4.09 0.47 4.19
N ARG A 147 -4.58 1.46 3.47
CA ARG A 147 -5.91 1.48 2.88
C ARG A 147 -5.86 1.99 1.44
N PHE A 148 -6.84 1.65 0.64
CA PHE A 148 -7.01 2.27 -0.67
C PHE A 148 -7.82 3.56 -0.55
N ARG A 149 -7.29 4.67 -1.08
CA ARG A 149 -8.08 5.89 -1.35
C ARG A 149 -8.73 5.79 -2.73
N ASN A 150 -9.77 6.60 -2.93
CA ASN A 150 -10.45 6.74 -4.21
C ASN A 150 -10.79 5.40 -4.88
N ARG A 151 -11.39 4.50 -4.12
CA ARG A 151 -11.85 3.20 -4.62
C ARG A 151 -10.76 2.44 -5.39
N TRP A 152 -9.60 2.20 -4.73
CA TRP A 152 -8.53 1.33 -5.24
C TRP A 152 -7.46 1.98 -6.13
N SER A 153 -7.49 3.29 -6.32
CA SER A 153 -6.51 3.95 -7.19
C SER A 153 -5.19 4.33 -6.51
N TYR A 154 -5.19 4.45 -5.18
CA TYR A 154 -4.03 4.88 -4.42
C TYR A 154 -3.95 4.15 -3.08
N LEU A 155 -2.79 3.60 -2.79
CA LEU A 155 -2.49 2.95 -1.52
C LEU A 155 -1.95 3.99 -0.53
N ASP A 156 -2.65 4.18 0.55
CA ASP A 156 -2.39 5.20 1.57
C ASP A 156 -1.94 4.53 2.88
N PRO A 157 -0.79 4.90 3.45
CA PRO A 157 -0.38 4.39 4.75
C PRO A 157 -1.31 4.90 5.83
N MET A 158 -1.71 4.04 6.75
CA MET A 158 -2.51 4.38 7.92
C MET A 158 -1.67 4.66 9.16
N HIS A 159 -0.44 4.14 9.17
CA HIS A 159 0.53 4.37 10.23
C HIS A 159 1.29 5.67 10.02
N ASP A 160 1.84 6.21 11.10
CA ASP A 160 2.64 7.43 11.04
C ASP A 160 4.10 7.14 10.66
N ARG A 161 4.40 7.32 9.38
CA ARG A 161 5.76 7.16 8.84
C ARG A 161 6.77 8.12 9.44
N ALA A 162 6.34 9.32 9.86
CA ALA A 162 7.24 10.31 10.45
C ALA A 162 7.63 9.89 11.86
N ALA A 163 6.70 9.35 12.63
CA ALA A 163 6.98 8.77 13.94
C ALA A 163 7.94 7.59 13.84
N MET A 164 7.71 6.65 12.89
CA MET A 164 8.61 5.53 12.63
C MET A 164 10.02 6.00 12.27
N ASP A 165 10.12 7.02 11.42
CA ASP A 165 11.40 7.61 11.02
C ASP A 165 12.12 8.27 12.22
N CYS A 166 11.38 8.89 13.14
CA CYS A 166 11.92 9.40 14.40
C CYS A 166 12.50 8.27 15.28
N VAL A 167 11.80 7.13 15.39
CA VAL A 167 12.29 5.96 16.12
C VAL A 167 13.60 5.45 15.52
N VAL A 168 13.65 5.26 14.19
CA VAL A 168 14.86 4.80 13.51
C VAL A 168 16.02 5.78 13.71
N ARG A 169 15.77 7.10 13.60
CA ARG A 169 16.80 8.11 13.86
C ARG A 169 17.26 8.13 15.31
N ALA A 170 16.36 7.94 16.26
CA ALA A 170 16.71 7.82 17.68
C ALA A 170 17.65 6.63 17.93
N LEU A 171 17.28 5.44 17.43
CA LEU A 171 18.12 4.24 17.52
C LEU A 171 19.48 4.45 16.86
N LYS A 172 19.52 5.10 15.68
CA LYS A 172 20.77 5.40 14.98
C LYS A 172 21.70 6.31 15.79
N ARG A 173 21.15 7.26 16.57
CA ARG A 173 21.91 8.23 17.38
C ARG A 173 22.33 7.69 18.74
N MET A 174 21.74 6.60 19.21
CA MET A 174 22.14 6.00 20.48
C MET A 174 23.61 5.55 20.43
N ASP A 175 24.40 5.96 21.41
CA ASP A 175 25.77 5.52 21.63
C ASP A 175 26.02 5.49 23.15
N PRO A 176 26.29 4.34 23.74
CA PRO A 176 26.34 3.00 23.13
C PRO A 176 24.96 2.51 22.66
N LYS A 177 24.97 1.50 21.78
CA LYS A 177 23.75 0.85 21.29
C LYS A 177 23.05 0.06 22.40
N PRO A 178 21.70 -0.13 22.32
CA PRO A 178 20.99 -0.99 23.27
C PRO A 178 21.42 -2.45 23.13
N GLN A 179 21.43 -3.18 24.22
CA GLN A 179 21.66 -4.63 24.20
C GLN A 179 20.55 -5.34 23.46
N VAL A 180 19.30 -4.89 23.64
CA VAL A 180 18.12 -5.48 23.05
C VAL A 180 17.17 -4.40 22.51
N VAL A 181 16.60 -4.65 21.34
CA VAL A 181 15.39 -3.99 20.85
C VAL A 181 14.27 -5.03 20.80
N CYS A 182 13.22 -4.81 21.54
CA CYS A 182 12.03 -5.66 21.56
C CYS A 182 10.91 -5.02 20.77
N LEU A 183 10.48 -5.69 19.69
CA LEU A 183 9.31 -5.35 18.90
C LEU A 183 8.11 -6.05 19.56
N LEU A 184 7.31 -5.27 20.28
CA LEU A 184 6.41 -5.78 21.32
C LEU A 184 5.00 -6.11 20.80
N GLY A 185 4.88 -6.64 19.59
CA GLY A 185 3.61 -7.04 18.98
C GLY A 185 2.81 -5.88 18.38
N ASP A 186 1.77 -6.22 17.64
CA ASP A 186 0.92 -5.31 16.86
C ASP A 186 1.75 -4.37 15.96
N MET A 187 2.84 -4.90 15.44
CA MET A 187 3.71 -4.19 14.52
C MET A 187 3.02 -3.98 13.17
N ALA A 188 2.18 -4.95 12.74
CA ALA A 188 1.34 -4.89 11.55
C ALA A 188 -0.13 -4.70 11.92
N ASP A 189 -0.85 -3.77 11.27
CA ASP A 189 -2.30 -3.60 11.52
C ASP A 189 -3.12 -4.78 10.99
N LEU A 190 -2.85 -5.26 9.77
CA LEU A 190 -3.56 -6.39 9.13
C LEU A 190 -5.10 -6.28 9.18
N ALA A 191 -5.61 -5.07 9.05
CA ALA A 191 -7.04 -4.77 9.15
C ALA A 191 -7.89 -5.52 8.13
N SER A 192 -7.31 -5.85 6.94
CA SER A 192 -7.98 -6.65 5.90
C SER A 192 -8.32 -8.08 6.33
N LEU A 193 -7.65 -8.58 7.37
CA LEU A 193 -7.83 -9.93 7.92
C LEU A 193 -8.65 -9.93 9.21
N SER A 194 -9.20 -8.78 9.60
CA SER A 194 -10.04 -8.66 10.78
C SER A 194 -11.34 -9.44 10.61
N ARG A 195 -11.76 -10.17 11.64
CA ARG A 195 -13.08 -10.81 11.73
C ARG A 195 -14.23 -9.81 11.89
N TYR A 196 -13.94 -8.58 12.27
CA TYR A 196 -14.93 -7.52 12.41
C TYR A 196 -15.24 -6.91 11.04
N PRO A 197 -16.46 -6.37 10.86
CA PRO A 197 -16.77 -5.63 9.64
C PRO A 197 -15.73 -4.54 9.41
N SER A 198 -15.07 -4.58 8.26
CA SER A 198 -14.04 -3.62 7.90
C SER A 198 -14.45 -2.86 6.64
N ASP A 199 -13.96 -1.64 6.50
CA ASP A 199 -14.15 -0.86 5.29
C ASP A 199 -13.56 -1.58 4.08
N ILE A 200 -14.24 -1.50 2.95
CA ILE A 200 -13.80 -2.14 1.70
C ILE A 200 -12.42 -1.61 1.24
N SER A 201 -12.04 -0.40 1.65
CA SER A 201 -10.74 0.19 1.33
C SER A 201 -9.56 -0.55 1.95
N LEU A 202 -9.81 -1.39 2.96
CA LEU A 202 -8.78 -2.19 3.64
C LEU A 202 -8.51 -3.53 2.96
N ARG A 203 -9.37 -3.97 2.03
CA ARG A 203 -9.22 -5.27 1.36
C ARG A 203 -7.99 -5.29 0.45
N GLY A 204 -7.26 -6.41 0.47
CA GLY A 204 -6.11 -6.63 -0.40
C GLY A 204 -4.87 -5.81 -0.04
N THR A 205 -4.78 -5.25 1.16
CA THR A 205 -3.65 -4.43 1.62
C THR A 205 -2.57 -5.24 2.37
N THR A 206 -2.80 -6.53 2.61
CA THR A 206 -1.91 -7.40 3.40
C THR A 206 -0.48 -7.43 2.85
N GLN A 207 -0.30 -7.64 1.53
CA GLN A 207 1.03 -7.69 0.94
C GLN A 207 1.79 -6.37 1.14
N ALA A 208 1.14 -5.24 0.88
CA ALA A 208 1.76 -3.92 1.07
C ALA A 208 2.15 -3.67 2.54
N THR A 209 1.33 -4.14 3.47
CA THR A 209 1.60 -4.07 4.89
C THR A 209 2.83 -4.89 5.28
N ILE A 210 2.93 -6.13 4.80
CA ILE A 210 4.08 -7.01 5.03
C ILE A 210 5.37 -6.41 4.45
N ASP A 211 5.31 -5.92 3.21
CA ASP A 211 6.47 -5.34 2.53
C ASP A 211 6.98 -4.07 3.22
N GLU A 212 6.07 -3.20 3.66
CA GLU A 212 6.46 -1.98 4.37
C GLU A 212 6.98 -2.27 5.78
N LEU A 213 6.35 -3.19 6.49
CA LEU A 213 6.86 -3.61 7.80
C LEU A 213 8.26 -4.23 7.68
N HIS A 214 8.48 -5.14 6.72
CA HIS A 214 9.82 -5.68 6.45
C HIS A 214 10.84 -4.57 6.22
N TRP A 215 10.49 -3.53 5.46
CA TRP A 215 11.39 -2.40 5.25
C TRP A 215 11.72 -1.66 6.54
N TRP A 216 10.73 -1.38 7.40
CA TRP A 216 10.97 -0.73 8.70
C TRP A 216 11.84 -1.58 9.61
N LEU A 217 11.61 -2.90 9.65
CA LEU A 217 12.42 -3.84 10.40
C LEU A 217 13.89 -3.80 9.94
N ALA A 218 14.11 -3.74 8.62
CA ALA A 218 15.44 -3.58 8.05
C ALA A 218 16.10 -2.25 8.46
N GLN A 219 15.33 -1.13 8.46
CA GLN A 219 15.86 0.17 8.92
C GLN A 219 16.23 0.14 10.41
N ILE A 220 15.43 -0.52 11.24
CA ILE A 220 15.75 -0.72 12.67
C ILE A 220 17.06 -1.51 12.81
N ARG A 221 17.20 -2.63 12.08
CA ARG A 221 18.43 -3.43 12.09
C ARG A 221 19.65 -2.60 11.68
N LEU A 222 19.55 -1.85 10.59
CA LEU A 222 20.63 -0.96 10.12
C LEU A 222 20.98 0.14 11.13
N ALA A 223 19.99 0.64 11.88
CA ALA A 223 20.20 1.69 12.87
C ALA A 223 20.95 1.21 14.11
N VAL A 224 20.74 -0.04 14.53
CA VAL A 224 21.34 -0.58 15.76
C VAL A 224 22.57 -1.46 15.52
N GLY A 225 22.81 -1.88 14.28
CA GLY A 225 23.95 -2.73 13.92
C GLY A 225 23.76 -4.21 14.29
N GLY A 226 24.79 -5.01 14.05
CA GLY A 226 24.75 -6.47 14.21
C GLY A 226 24.80 -6.98 15.65
N ALA A 227 25.41 -6.22 16.56
CA ALA A 227 25.61 -6.63 17.97
C ALA A 227 24.35 -6.51 18.83
N THR A 228 23.46 -5.60 18.50
CA THR A 228 22.17 -5.47 19.20
C THR A 228 21.26 -6.65 18.85
N ARG A 229 20.79 -7.35 19.87
CA ARG A 229 19.75 -8.37 19.70
C ARG A 229 18.42 -7.71 19.38
N ILE A 230 17.74 -8.14 18.31
CA ILE A 230 16.36 -7.70 18.02
C ILE A 230 15.44 -8.90 18.17
N VAL A 231 14.36 -8.70 18.91
CA VAL A 231 13.38 -9.72 19.25
C VAL A 231 12.02 -9.27 18.75
N TYR A 232 11.30 -10.13 18.04
CA TYR A 232 9.95 -9.89 17.55
C TYR A 232 8.94 -10.78 18.25
N MET A 233 7.94 -10.17 18.86
CA MET A 233 6.81 -10.85 19.49
C MET A 233 5.56 -10.62 18.66
N SER A 234 4.72 -11.62 18.47
CA SER A 234 3.41 -11.45 17.83
C SER A 234 2.41 -10.81 18.78
N GLY A 235 1.67 -9.83 18.27
CA GLY A 235 0.49 -9.27 18.92
C GLY A 235 -0.82 -9.93 18.42
N ASN A 236 -1.93 -9.39 18.86
CA ASN A 236 -3.24 -9.89 18.43
C ASN A 236 -3.57 -9.53 16.96
N HIS A 237 -2.92 -8.56 16.37
CA HIS A 237 -3.06 -8.25 14.95
C HIS A 237 -2.31 -9.27 14.08
N GLU A 238 -1.12 -9.69 14.45
CA GLU A 238 -0.40 -10.76 13.77
C GLU A 238 -1.15 -12.11 13.85
N LYS A 239 -1.83 -12.38 14.96
CA LYS A 239 -2.72 -13.55 15.08
C LYS A 239 -3.79 -13.61 14.00
N ARG A 240 -4.27 -12.45 13.50
CA ARG A 240 -5.24 -12.42 12.39
C ARG A 240 -4.67 -13.09 11.14
N LEU A 241 -3.40 -12.87 10.85
CA LEU A 241 -2.71 -13.50 9.72
C LEU A 241 -2.61 -15.00 9.93
N GLU A 242 -2.16 -15.45 11.10
CA GLU A 242 -2.04 -16.87 11.44
C GLU A 242 -3.37 -17.60 11.31
N VAL A 243 -4.45 -17.04 11.85
CA VAL A 243 -5.80 -17.63 11.77
C VAL A 243 -6.33 -17.62 10.33
N SER A 244 -6.09 -16.57 9.55
CA SER A 244 -6.60 -16.48 8.17
C SER A 244 -5.87 -17.41 7.19
N MET A 245 -4.66 -17.83 7.54
CA MET A 245 -3.87 -18.78 6.74
C MET A 245 -4.25 -20.25 6.98
N ILE A 246 -5.25 -20.54 7.84
CA ILE A 246 -5.75 -21.88 8.14
C ILE A 246 -7.09 -22.19 7.41
N PRO A 247 -7.23 -22.09 6.10
CA PRO A 247 -8.21 -22.85 5.35
C PRO A 247 -7.71 -24.30 5.29
N SER A 248 -8.61 -25.25 5.31
CA SER A 248 -8.32 -26.69 5.34
C SER A 248 -7.25 -27.17 4.34
N ASP A 249 -7.19 -26.54 3.17
CA ASP A 249 -6.26 -26.90 2.09
C ASP A 249 -4.83 -26.37 2.27
N LEU A 250 -4.63 -25.40 3.18
CA LEU A 250 -3.33 -24.81 3.48
C LEU A 250 -2.79 -25.18 4.88
N GLU A 251 -3.55 -25.98 5.62
CA GLU A 251 -3.20 -26.37 7.00
C GLU A 251 -1.79 -26.96 7.09
N GLY A 252 -1.40 -27.80 6.12
CA GLY A 252 -0.07 -28.40 6.06
C GLY A 252 1.08 -27.39 5.85
N LEU A 253 0.78 -26.20 5.30
CA LEU A 253 1.78 -25.15 5.10
C LEU A 253 1.93 -24.20 6.29
N VAL A 254 0.98 -24.25 7.22
CA VAL A 254 0.89 -23.40 8.42
C VAL A 254 1.12 -24.20 9.70
N ALA A 255 0.74 -25.48 9.68
CA ALA A 255 0.75 -26.31 10.87
C ALA A 255 2.16 -26.61 11.37
N ALA A 256 2.31 -26.51 12.66
CA ALA A 256 3.54 -26.77 13.42
C ALA A 256 3.98 -28.25 13.43
N LYS A 257 3.49 -29.09 12.53
CA LYS A 257 3.94 -30.48 12.39
C LYS A 257 5.29 -30.60 11.70
N GLU A 258 5.68 -29.59 10.95
CA GLU A 258 7.00 -29.48 10.33
C GLU A 258 7.83 -28.45 11.08
N GLU A 259 9.11 -28.70 11.21
CA GLU A 259 10.04 -27.81 11.91
C GLU A 259 10.14 -26.40 11.29
N ASP A 260 9.66 -26.22 10.05
CA ASP A 260 9.76 -24.96 9.32
C ASP A 260 8.63 -24.76 8.28
N PRO A 261 7.40 -24.49 8.70
CA PRO A 261 6.28 -24.29 7.80
C PRO A 261 6.46 -23.06 6.90
N LEU A 262 5.98 -23.16 5.64
CA LEU A 262 6.21 -22.14 4.62
C LEU A 262 5.44 -20.83 4.85
N LEU A 263 4.19 -20.92 5.33
CA LEU A 263 3.34 -19.75 5.57
C LEU A 263 3.39 -19.37 7.05
N THR A 264 4.43 -18.68 7.44
CA THR A 264 4.56 -18.13 8.80
C THR A 264 4.88 -16.64 8.74
N LEU A 265 4.52 -15.92 9.81
CA LEU A 265 4.89 -14.51 9.96
C LEU A 265 6.41 -14.33 9.87
N ARG A 266 7.19 -15.22 10.49
CA ARG A 266 8.65 -15.24 10.44
C ARG A 266 9.19 -15.23 9.01
N ARG A 267 8.65 -16.11 8.15
CA ARG A 267 9.06 -16.19 6.74
C ARG A 267 8.54 -15.04 5.90
N LEU A 268 7.27 -14.66 6.07
CA LEU A 268 6.67 -13.55 5.33
C LEU A 268 7.40 -12.22 5.60
N LEU A 269 7.80 -11.97 6.84
CA LEU A 269 8.61 -10.81 7.22
C LEU A 269 10.11 -11.03 7.02
N ARG A 270 10.54 -12.23 6.60
CA ARG A 270 11.94 -12.56 6.35
C ARG A 270 12.83 -12.23 7.56
N LEU A 271 12.35 -12.57 8.77
CA LEU A 271 13.00 -12.16 10.03
C LEU A 271 14.41 -12.72 10.17
N ASP A 272 14.67 -13.93 9.66
CA ASP A 272 15.99 -14.55 9.70
C ASP A 272 17.03 -13.78 8.88
N GLU A 273 16.64 -13.30 7.70
CA GLU A 273 17.51 -12.47 6.86
C GLU A 273 17.87 -11.15 7.56
N LEU A 274 16.94 -10.63 8.36
CA LEU A 274 17.13 -9.42 9.17
C LEU A 274 17.83 -9.71 10.51
N ARG A 275 18.15 -10.98 10.80
CA ARG A 275 18.73 -11.41 12.10
C ARG A 275 17.86 -10.96 13.29
N ILE A 276 16.54 -11.12 13.12
CA ILE A 276 15.54 -10.82 14.13
C ILE A 276 15.03 -12.14 14.68
N GLU A 277 15.13 -12.31 15.98
CA GLU A 277 14.62 -13.48 16.69
C GLU A 277 13.10 -13.42 16.78
N TYR A 278 12.42 -14.48 16.38
CA TYR A 278 10.99 -14.60 16.54
C TYR A 278 10.68 -15.41 17.82
N VAL A 279 9.97 -14.79 18.75
CA VAL A 279 9.64 -15.41 20.04
C VAL A 279 8.58 -16.47 19.91
N GLY A 280 7.57 -16.22 19.07
CA GLY A 280 6.47 -17.15 18.88
C GLY A 280 5.15 -16.45 18.58
N PRO A 281 4.03 -17.25 18.49
CA PRO A 281 2.70 -16.76 18.22
C PRO A 281 2.18 -15.84 19.35
N TYR A 282 1.06 -15.17 19.10
CA TYR A 282 0.39 -14.34 20.08
C TYR A 282 0.14 -15.09 21.40
N GLY A 283 0.56 -14.48 22.49
CA GLY A 283 0.50 -15.07 23.83
C GLY A 283 1.78 -15.76 24.28
N ALA A 284 2.80 -15.81 23.41
CA ALA A 284 4.12 -16.23 23.84
C ALA A 284 4.76 -15.22 24.79
N ASP A 285 5.47 -15.71 25.79
CA ASP A 285 6.23 -14.91 26.73
C ASP A 285 7.71 -14.93 26.38
N TRP A 286 8.40 -13.87 26.71
CA TRP A 286 9.83 -13.78 26.59
C TRP A 286 10.48 -13.22 27.86
N TRP A 287 11.69 -13.66 28.16
CA TRP A 287 12.40 -13.27 29.37
C TRP A 287 13.71 -12.58 29.04
N LEU A 288 13.90 -11.41 29.65
CA LEU A 288 15.07 -10.58 29.50
C LEU A 288 15.95 -10.69 30.74
N TRP A 289 17.26 -10.56 30.54
CA TRP A 289 18.28 -10.57 31.60
C TRP A 289 18.17 -11.76 32.55
N ASP A 290 18.37 -12.96 32.01
CA ASP A 290 18.39 -14.21 32.75
C ASP A 290 17.11 -14.43 33.59
N GLY A 291 15.99 -14.13 33.02
CA GLY A 291 14.69 -14.36 33.66
C GLY A 291 14.25 -13.27 34.65
N LYS A 292 14.93 -12.12 34.70
CA LYS A 292 14.56 -11.04 35.63
C LYS A 292 13.39 -10.18 35.18
N VAL A 293 13.15 -10.08 33.86
CA VAL A 293 12.07 -9.26 33.31
C VAL A 293 11.29 -10.09 32.32
N GLN A 294 10.03 -10.36 32.64
CA GLN A 294 9.10 -10.95 31.70
C GLN A 294 8.57 -9.89 30.75
N VAL A 295 8.54 -10.23 29.47
CA VAL A 295 8.01 -9.38 28.39
C VAL A 295 6.88 -10.12 27.68
N THR A 296 5.75 -9.49 27.57
CA THR A 296 4.56 -10.03 26.92
C THR A 296 3.79 -8.92 26.19
N HIS A 297 3.12 -9.26 25.08
CA HIS A 297 2.24 -8.31 24.39
C HIS A 297 0.90 -8.21 25.13
N GLY A 298 0.67 -8.46 26.25
CA GLY A 298 -0.57 -8.24 27.00
C GLY A 298 -1.82 -8.84 26.35
N ASN A 299 -2.27 -9.98 26.87
CA ASN A 299 -3.48 -10.66 26.39
C ASN A 299 -4.67 -10.50 27.37
N THR A 300 -4.44 -9.82 28.48
CA THR A 300 -5.44 -9.61 29.54
C THR A 300 -5.65 -8.13 29.81
N VAL A 301 -6.89 -7.70 29.72
CA VAL A 301 -7.31 -6.34 30.08
C VAL A 301 -8.26 -6.40 31.26
N ARG A 302 -7.98 -5.67 32.34
CA ARG A 302 -8.85 -5.54 33.50
C ARG A 302 -9.27 -4.08 33.67
N SER A 303 -10.50 -3.88 34.12
CA SER A 303 -10.99 -2.54 34.47
C SER A 303 -10.30 -2.05 35.75
N GLY A 304 -9.86 -0.79 35.75
CA GLY A 304 -9.21 -0.14 36.89
C GLY A 304 -7.70 0.03 36.72
N GLY A 305 -7.19 1.15 37.22
CA GLY A 305 -5.76 1.48 37.16
C GLY A 305 -4.91 0.42 37.85
N GLY A 306 -3.93 -0.12 37.15
CA GLY A 306 -3.01 -1.16 37.65
C GLY A 306 -3.59 -2.56 37.80
N ALA A 307 -4.90 -2.77 37.57
CA ALA A 307 -5.54 -4.07 37.78
C ALA A 307 -5.02 -5.15 36.82
N THR A 308 -4.67 -4.80 35.61
CA THR A 308 -4.05 -5.73 34.64
C THR A 308 -2.67 -6.17 35.13
N ALA A 309 -1.81 -5.25 35.53
CA ALA A 309 -0.48 -5.56 36.05
C ALA A 309 -0.57 -6.46 37.31
N ALA A 310 -1.44 -6.12 38.24
CA ALA A 310 -1.67 -6.94 39.45
C ALA A 310 -2.16 -8.35 39.12
N SER A 311 -3.00 -8.51 38.09
CA SER A 311 -3.47 -9.83 37.64
C SER A 311 -2.35 -10.67 37.05
N VAL A 312 -1.45 -10.06 36.26
CA VAL A 312 -0.29 -10.74 35.66
C VAL A 312 0.69 -11.19 36.77
N VAL A 313 1.01 -10.29 37.71
CA VAL A 313 1.92 -10.62 38.81
C VAL A 313 1.38 -11.77 39.67
N LYS A 314 0.08 -11.80 39.97
CA LYS A 314 -0.55 -12.91 40.70
C LYS A 314 -0.42 -14.24 39.96
N GLY A 315 -0.54 -14.24 38.62
CA GLY A 315 -0.35 -15.45 37.81
C GLY A 315 1.08 -15.96 37.80
N LEU A 316 2.08 -15.11 38.07
CA LEU A 316 3.50 -15.52 38.14
C LEU A 316 3.88 -16.13 39.50
N THR A 317 3.09 -15.86 40.54
CA THR A 317 3.35 -16.32 41.92
C THR A 317 2.52 -17.51 42.35
N SER A 318 1.61 -17.98 41.50
CA SER A 318 0.77 -19.16 41.68
C SER A 318 1.30 -20.36 40.90
#